data_8c4794f86a447456a3656e7167beb74e
#
_entry.id   8c4794f86a447456a3656e7167beb74e
#
_cell.length_a   1.000
_cell.length_b   1.000
_cell.length_c   1.000
_cell.angle_alpha   90.00
_cell.angle_beta   90.00
_cell.angle_gamma   90.00
#
_symmetry.space_group_name_H-M   'P 1'
#
loop_
_entity.id
_entity.type
_entity.pdbx_description
1 polymer ?
#
loop_
_entity_poly.entity_id
_entity_poly.type
_entity_poly.pdbx_seq_one_letter_code
_entity_poly.pdbx_strand_id
1 'polypeptide(L)'
;QIGALLEKYDATLKTPIKELPDDAIDEVLYGSDERIKIKSSLIGTSSDYFVTYEGVVKYIQMLQEKDASATAQKWAEQFAKTTVCPECKGARLNKEALHFRIHDKNINELANMDINELYDWLMKVDEFLSDKQKKISVEILKEIRTRLKFLLDVGLDYLALNRSSVSLSGGESQRIRLATQIGSQLVNVLYILDEPSIGLHQRDNLRLINSLKELRDMGNSVIVVEHDKDMMLAADYVIDMGPKAGRLGGEVVFAGTPQEMLNTDTMTSQYLNGKMKVEIPAKRRKGNGKSIWLKGAKGNNLKNVDVEFPLGKLICVTGVSGSGKSTLINETLQPILSQKFYRSLQDPLEYDSIEGLENIDKVVDVDQSPLGRTPRSNPATYTGVFSDIRNLFVGLPEAKIRGYKPGRFSFNVAGGRCEACTGNGYKTIEMNFLPDVYVPCEVCHGKRYNRETLEVRFKGKSIADVLDMTINRAVEFFENVPQILNKIKVLQDVGLGYIKLGQSSTTLSGGESQRVKLATELSKRDTGKTLYILDEPTTGLHFEDIRVLMGVLNKLVDKGNTVIVIEHNLDVIKMADYIIDMGPEGGKGGGELLSYGTPEEVAKSPKGYTPKFLREELGL
;
A
#
# COMPACT_ATOMS: atom_id res chain seq x y z
N GLN A 1 5.57 0.22 39.96
CA GLN A 1 6.73 -0.67 40.10
C GLN A 1 8.01 0.11 39.84
N ILE A 2 8.22 0.70 38.64
CA ILE A 2 9.45 1.44 38.28
C ILE A 2 9.73 2.58 39.29
N GLY A 3 8.72 3.36 39.71
CA GLY A 3 8.92 4.42 40.70
C GLY A 3 9.44 3.91 42.05
N ALA A 4 8.94 2.76 42.53
CA ALA A 4 9.39 2.13 43.76
C ALA A 4 10.81 1.49 43.63
N LEU A 5 11.15 1.05 42.40
CA LEU A 5 12.51 0.59 42.11
C LEU A 5 13.53 1.74 42.16
N LEU A 6 13.18 2.88 41.55
CA LEU A 6 14.03 4.06 41.47
C LEU A 6 14.27 4.69 42.87
N GLU A 7 13.35 4.55 43.83
CA GLU A 7 13.55 5.00 45.22
C GLU A 7 14.77 4.35 45.87
N LYS A 8 15.14 3.12 45.46
CA LYS A 8 16.37 2.42 45.93
C LYS A 8 17.66 3.17 45.55
N TYR A 9 17.59 3.96 44.48
CA TYR A 9 18.69 4.73 43.90
C TYR A 9 18.56 6.25 44.15
N ASP A 10 17.74 6.65 45.12
CA ASP A 10 17.41 8.06 45.42
C ASP A 10 16.91 8.85 44.17
N ALA A 11 16.28 8.15 43.23
CA ALA A 11 15.77 8.68 41.97
C ALA A 11 14.23 8.61 41.87
N THR A 12 13.65 9.38 40.97
CA THR A 12 12.22 9.43 40.74
C THR A 12 11.91 9.24 39.24
N LEU A 13 10.63 9.02 38.89
CA LEU A 13 10.18 8.96 37.48
C LEU A 13 10.45 10.23 36.67
N LYS A 14 10.86 11.33 37.32
CA LYS A 14 11.20 12.59 36.67
C LYS A 14 12.71 12.77 36.49
N THR A 15 13.53 11.93 37.10
CA THR A 15 14.97 11.96 36.96
C THR A 15 15.38 11.60 35.54
N PRO A 16 16.15 12.42 34.83
CA PRO A 16 16.62 12.13 33.48
C PRO A 16 17.41 10.80 33.45
N ILE A 17 17.18 9.96 32.43
CA ILE A 17 17.83 8.64 32.32
C ILE A 17 19.37 8.75 32.38
N LYS A 18 19.95 9.81 31.78
CA LYS A 18 21.39 10.08 31.78
C LYS A 18 21.98 10.37 33.17
N GLU A 19 21.15 10.63 34.18
CA GLU A 19 21.53 10.92 35.55
C GLU A 19 21.34 9.69 36.46
N LEU A 20 20.77 8.60 35.92
CA LEU A 20 20.60 7.34 36.63
C LEU A 20 21.89 6.52 36.59
N PRO A 21 22.24 5.83 37.70
CA PRO A 21 23.32 4.84 37.71
C PRO A 21 23.03 3.71 36.70
N ASP A 22 24.08 3.10 36.16
CA ASP A 22 23.95 2.00 35.19
C ASP A 22 23.18 0.81 35.79
N ASP A 23 23.42 0.47 37.06
CA ASP A 23 22.71 -0.59 37.79
C ASP A 23 21.18 -0.32 37.85
N ALA A 24 20.77 0.95 38.03
CA ALA A 24 19.37 1.32 38.05
C ALA A 24 18.74 1.18 36.65
N ILE A 25 19.49 1.50 35.60
CA ILE A 25 19.06 1.33 34.22
C ILE A 25 18.89 -0.16 33.90
N ASP A 26 19.85 -0.98 34.27
CA ASP A 26 19.82 -2.43 34.09
C ASP A 26 18.64 -3.09 34.82
N GLU A 27 18.41 -2.74 36.11
CA GLU A 27 17.24 -3.24 36.82
C GLU A 27 15.91 -2.78 36.21
N VAL A 28 15.83 -1.56 35.70
CA VAL A 28 14.61 -1.07 34.98
C VAL A 28 14.39 -1.84 33.67
N LEU A 29 15.45 -2.13 32.93
CA LEU A 29 15.34 -2.82 31.64
C LEU A 29 15.11 -4.33 31.78
N TYR A 30 15.91 -4.99 32.62
CA TYR A 30 15.95 -6.46 32.68
C TYR A 30 15.27 -7.06 33.90
N GLY A 31 14.86 -6.21 34.85
CA GLY A 31 14.24 -6.66 36.10
C GLY A 31 15.18 -6.79 37.26
N SER A 32 14.61 -7.05 38.42
CA SER A 32 15.34 -7.29 39.69
C SER A 32 14.83 -8.54 40.38
N ASP A 33 15.76 -9.36 40.88
CA ASP A 33 15.41 -10.53 41.68
C ASP A 33 14.94 -10.15 43.10
N GLU A 34 15.17 -8.91 43.52
CA GLU A 34 14.71 -8.38 44.77
C GLU A 34 13.20 -8.06 44.76
N ARG A 35 12.54 -8.37 45.86
CA ARG A 35 11.13 -8.01 46.03
C ARG A 35 10.99 -6.54 46.34
N ILE A 36 10.33 -5.81 45.47
CA ILE A 36 10.08 -4.38 45.61
C ILE A 36 8.80 -4.16 46.42
N LYS A 37 8.88 -3.30 47.42
CA LYS A 37 7.73 -2.91 48.25
C LYS A 37 6.93 -1.84 47.57
N ILE A 38 5.67 -2.16 47.24
CA ILE A 38 4.75 -1.22 46.62
C ILE A 38 3.67 -0.81 47.64
N LYS A 39 3.52 0.50 47.83
CA LYS A 39 2.44 1.07 48.65
C LYS A 39 1.20 1.26 47.80
N SER A 40 0.11 0.57 48.13
CA SER A 40 -1.19 0.78 47.48
C SER A 40 -2.08 1.63 48.36
N SER A 41 -2.60 2.76 47.82
CA SER A 41 -3.58 3.60 48.48
C SER A 41 -4.94 3.45 47.74
N LEU A 42 -5.52 2.28 47.72
CA LEU A 42 -6.91 2.08 47.29
C LEU A 42 -7.82 2.18 48.49
N ILE A 43 -8.65 3.24 48.51
CA ILE A 43 -9.77 3.44 49.46
C ILE A 43 -9.40 3.36 50.93
N GLY A 44 -8.52 4.30 51.40
CA GLY A 44 -8.39 4.59 52.83
C GLY A 44 -7.61 3.58 53.71
N THR A 45 -7.12 2.49 53.11
CA THR A 45 -6.24 1.52 53.79
C THR A 45 -4.94 1.36 52.98
N SER A 46 -3.79 1.72 53.58
CA SER A 46 -2.49 1.47 53.01
C SER A 46 -2.11 0.01 53.25
N SER A 47 -2.10 -0.81 52.21
CA SER A 47 -1.51 -2.16 52.27
C SER A 47 -0.21 -2.18 51.51
N ASP A 48 0.85 -2.66 52.18
CA ASP A 48 2.14 -2.90 51.58
C ASP A 48 2.15 -4.30 50.95
N TYR A 49 2.52 -4.44 49.70
CA TYR A 49 2.73 -5.75 49.09
C TYR A 49 4.06 -5.79 48.34
N PHE A 50 4.65 -6.97 48.28
CA PHE A 50 5.94 -7.19 47.68
C PHE A 50 5.77 -7.85 46.31
N VAL A 51 6.39 -7.28 45.28
CA VAL A 51 6.33 -7.77 43.86
C VAL A 51 7.74 -7.91 43.34
N THR A 52 7.96 -8.93 42.55
CA THR A 52 9.17 -9.05 41.74
C THR A 52 8.96 -8.26 40.46
N TYR A 53 9.92 -7.43 40.10
CA TYR A 53 9.86 -6.62 38.90
C TYR A 53 10.61 -7.32 37.77
N GLU A 54 9.91 -7.69 36.69
CA GLU A 54 10.46 -8.51 35.62
C GLU A 54 11.16 -7.71 34.49
N GLY A 55 11.17 -6.39 34.58
CA GLY A 55 11.82 -5.52 33.59
C GLY A 55 10.95 -5.13 32.39
N VAL A 56 11.30 -3.97 31.77
CA VAL A 56 10.61 -3.44 30.60
C VAL A 56 10.78 -4.36 29.39
N VAL A 57 11.96 -4.94 29.20
CA VAL A 57 12.26 -5.83 28.06
C VAL A 57 11.35 -7.04 28.07
N LYS A 58 11.22 -7.72 29.21
CA LYS A 58 10.32 -8.88 29.33
C LYS A 58 8.86 -8.50 29.15
N TYR A 59 8.46 -7.34 29.66
CA TYR A 59 7.11 -6.82 29.46
C TYR A 59 6.80 -6.59 27.95
N ILE A 60 7.74 -6.01 27.19
CA ILE A 60 7.61 -5.84 25.74
C ILE A 60 7.53 -7.19 25.03
N GLN A 61 8.37 -8.17 25.43
CA GLN A 61 8.32 -9.52 24.87
C GLN A 61 6.96 -10.20 25.10
N MET A 62 6.39 -10.10 26.29
CA MET A 62 5.06 -10.62 26.59
C MET A 62 3.97 -9.97 25.74
N LEU A 63 4.10 -8.67 25.43
CA LEU A 63 3.14 -7.98 24.54
C LEU A 63 3.28 -8.39 23.07
N GLN A 64 4.37 -9.02 22.67
CA GLN A 64 4.54 -9.58 21.32
C GLN A 64 3.92 -10.97 21.17
N GLU A 65 3.57 -11.63 22.27
CA GLU A 65 2.90 -12.94 22.25
C GLU A 65 1.47 -12.85 21.73
N LYS A 66 0.94 -13.98 21.25
CA LYS A 66 -0.38 -14.05 20.57
C LYS A 66 -1.58 -13.64 21.43
N ASP A 67 -1.45 -13.68 22.75
CA ASP A 67 -2.52 -13.38 23.71
C ASP A 67 -2.70 -11.88 23.99
N ALA A 68 -1.78 -11.03 23.54
CA ALA A 68 -1.90 -9.59 23.70
C ALA A 68 -2.84 -8.97 22.65
N SER A 69 -3.48 -7.85 22.99
CA SER A 69 -4.32 -7.14 22.04
C SER A 69 -3.51 -6.64 20.83
N ALA A 70 -4.12 -6.60 19.64
CA ALA A 70 -3.46 -6.14 18.40
C ALA A 70 -2.84 -4.74 18.53
N THR A 71 -3.42 -3.86 19.36
CA THR A 71 -2.88 -2.52 19.63
C THR A 71 -1.62 -2.60 20.49
N ALA A 72 -1.59 -3.48 21.48
CA ALA A 72 -0.42 -3.69 22.34
C ALA A 72 0.74 -4.36 21.58
N GLN A 73 0.43 -5.33 20.72
CA GLN A 73 1.42 -5.96 19.83
C GLN A 73 2.06 -4.93 18.90
N LYS A 74 1.25 -4.11 18.23
CA LYS A 74 1.75 -3.06 17.34
C LYS A 74 2.58 -2.00 18.06
N TRP A 75 2.27 -1.71 19.32
CA TRP A 75 3.07 -0.82 20.16
C TRP A 75 4.41 -1.48 20.54
N ALA A 76 4.40 -2.75 20.90
CA ALA A 76 5.61 -3.51 21.25
C ALA A 76 6.55 -3.70 20.05
N GLU A 77 6.02 -3.86 18.83
CA GLU A 77 6.79 -3.94 17.59
C GLU A 77 7.70 -2.73 17.35
N GLN A 78 7.33 -1.54 17.85
CA GLN A 78 8.15 -0.33 17.73
C GLN A 78 9.47 -0.40 18.49
N PHE A 79 9.58 -1.30 19.47
CA PHE A 79 10.76 -1.49 20.31
C PHE A 79 11.53 -2.76 19.96
N ALA A 80 11.09 -3.49 18.92
CA ALA A 80 11.71 -4.73 18.49
C ALA A 80 12.28 -4.58 17.08
N LYS A 81 13.49 -5.08 16.89
CA LYS A 81 14.13 -5.16 15.58
C LYS A 81 14.32 -6.62 15.20
N THR A 82 13.84 -6.99 14.01
CA THR A 82 14.11 -8.32 13.46
C THR A 82 15.57 -8.41 13.05
N THR A 83 16.32 -9.33 13.66
CA THR A 83 17.73 -9.57 13.34
C THR A 83 17.91 -10.99 12.80
N VAL A 84 18.95 -11.17 12.02
CA VAL A 84 19.34 -12.50 11.53
C VAL A 84 19.79 -13.35 12.70
N CYS A 85 19.28 -14.57 12.82
CA CYS A 85 19.67 -15.50 13.88
C CYS A 85 21.18 -15.73 13.88
N PRO A 86 21.91 -15.50 14.98
CA PRO A 86 23.36 -15.63 15.03
C PRO A 86 23.85 -17.08 14.83
N GLU A 87 23.04 -18.08 15.18
CA GLU A 87 23.40 -19.49 15.02
C GLU A 87 23.23 -19.97 13.58
N CYS A 88 22.01 -19.87 13.01
CA CYS A 88 21.74 -20.38 11.66
C CYS A 88 22.02 -19.36 10.55
N LYS A 89 22.35 -18.11 10.90
CA LYS A 89 22.63 -17.01 9.95
C LYS A 89 21.58 -16.89 8.85
N GLY A 90 20.30 -17.09 9.20
CA GLY A 90 19.18 -17.03 8.27
C GLY A 90 18.85 -18.35 7.56
N ALA A 91 19.66 -19.40 7.70
CA ALA A 91 19.44 -20.70 7.05
C ALA A 91 18.21 -21.47 7.56
N ARG A 92 17.69 -21.14 8.76
CA ARG A 92 16.54 -21.81 9.42
C ARG A 92 16.73 -23.30 9.70
N LEU A 93 17.87 -23.88 9.33
CA LEU A 93 18.22 -25.28 9.46
C LEU A 93 19.39 -25.45 10.43
N ASN A 94 19.51 -26.64 11.02
CA ASN A 94 20.65 -26.99 11.84
C ASN A 94 21.91 -27.22 10.95
N LYS A 95 23.07 -27.24 11.60
CA LYS A 95 24.36 -27.37 10.89
C LYS A 95 24.50 -28.69 10.15
N GLU A 96 23.96 -29.77 10.73
CA GLU A 96 24.01 -31.12 10.15
C GLU A 96 23.24 -31.18 8.84
N ALA A 97 22.05 -30.58 8.75
CA ALA A 97 21.25 -30.54 7.53
C ALA A 97 21.96 -29.76 6.40
N LEU A 98 22.77 -28.77 6.72
CA LEU A 98 23.52 -27.98 5.74
C LEU A 98 24.76 -28.71 5.16
N HIS A 99 25.13 -29.86 5.72
CA HIS A 99 26.20 -30.69 5.16
C HIS A 99 25.74 -31.51 3.95
N PHE A 100 24.45 -31.72 3.78
CA PHE A 100 23.93 -32.38 2.58
C PHE A 100 24.01 -31.46 1.38
N ARG A 101 24.74 -31.89 0.37
CA ARG A 101 24.97 -31.11 -0.86
C ARG A 101 24.63 -31.89 -2.10
N ILE A 102 24.08 -31.19 -3.09
CA ILE A 102 23.99 -31.66 -4.46
C ILE A 102 25.06 -30.92 -5.23
N HIS A 103 26.07 -31.62 -5.71
CA HIS A 103 27.30 -31.04 -6.25
C HIS A 103 27.93 -30.07 -5.23
N ASP A 104 27.93 -28.79 -5.47
CA ASP A 104 28.54 -27.74 -4.63
C ASP A 104 27.57 -27.01 -3.71
N LYS A 105 26.25 -27.23 -3.85
CA LYS A 105 25.20 -26.44 -3.20
C LYS A 105 24.44 -27.23 -2.15
N ASN A 106 24.22 -26.60 -0.98
CA ASN A 106 23.25 -27.06 0.01
C ASN A 106 21.86 -26.42 -0.21
N ILE A 107 20.86 -26.91 0.49
CA ILE A 107 19.47 -26.45 0.31
C ILE A 107 19.28 -24.96 0.64
N ASN A 108 20.03 -24.41 1.61
CA ASN A 108 19.94 -22.99 1.94
C ASN A 108 20.56 -22.13 0.82
N GLU A 109 21.69 -22.55 0.26
CA GLU A 109 22.33 -21.86 -0.86
C GLU A 109 21.41 -21.85 -2.09
N LEU A 110 20.73 -22.98 -2.38
CA LEU A 110 19.74 -23.06 -3.46
C LEU A 110 18.51 -22.18 -3.20
N ALA A 111 17.99 -22.18 -1.95
CA ALA A 111 16.83 -21.38 -1.59
C ALA A 111 17.11 -19.85 -1.60
N ASN A 112 18.37 -19.45 -1.50
CA ASN A 112 18.81 -18.04 -1.55
C ASN A 112 19.16 -17.56 -2.97
N MET A 113 19.16 -18.47 -3.96
CA MET A 113 19.31 -18.09 -5.37
C MET A 113 18.05 -17.40 -5.87
N ASP A 114 18.22 -16.45 -6.77
CA ASP A 114 17.11 -15.92 -7.55
C ASP A 114 16.54 -17.05 -8.44
N ILE A 115 15.24 -17.02 -8.71
CA ILE A 115 14.54 -18.13 -9.42
C ILE A 115 15.19 -18.42 -10.78
N ASN A 116 15.64 -17.39 -11.51
CA ASN A 116 16.36 -17.58 -12.77
C ASN A 116 17.69 -18.32 -12.56
N GLU A 117 18.52 -17.91 -11.57
CA GLU A 117 19.79 -18.60 -11.25
C GLU A 117 19.56 -20.05 -10.84
N LEU A 118 18.51 -20.28 -10.01
CA LEU A 118 18.13 -21.62 -9.56
C LEU A 118 17.67 -22.50 -10.71
N TYR A 119 16.87 -21.94 -11.62
CA TYR A 119 16.40 -22.66 -12.82
C TYR A 119 17.59 -23.05 -13.71
N ASP A 120 18.51 -22.13 -14.00
CA ASP A 120 19.70 -22.39 -14.82
C ASP A 120 20.61 -23.45 -14.18
N TRP A 121 20.77 -23.40 -12.85
CA TRP A 121 21.53 -24.41 -12.13
C TRP A 121 20.87 -25.78 -12.21
N LEU A 122 19.55 -25.85 -12.03
CA LEU A 122 18.79 -27.09 -12.14
C LEU A 122 18.79 -27.68 -13.56
N MET A 123 18.86 -26.85 -14.59
CA MET A 123 18.99 -27.32 -15.98
C MET A 123 20.33 -28.02 -16.22
N LYS A 124 21.37 -27.64 -15.49
CA LYS A 124 22.71 -28.21 -15.58
C LYS A 124 23.01 -29.32 -14.59
N VAL A 125 22.15 -29.53 -13.57
CA VAL A 125 22.41 -30.46 -12.46
C VAL A 125 22.61 -31.91 -12.93
N ASP A 126 21.97 -32.32 -14.04
CA ASP A 126 22.11 -33.66 -14.61
C ASP A 126 23.56 -34.01 -15.00
N GLU A 127 24.37 -33.00 -15.30
CA GLU A 127 25.79 -33.18 -15.66
C GLU A 127 26.63 -33.64 -14.45
N PHE A 128 26.18 -33.32 -13.23
CA PHE A 128 26.90 -33.60 -12.00
C PHE A 128 26.38 -34.84 -11.26
N LEU A 129 25.27 -35.43 -11.73
CA LEU A 129 24.65 -36.60 -11.11
C LEU A 129 25.20 -37.90 -11.67
N SER A 130 25.39 -38.89 -10.80
CA SER A 130 25.69 -40.27 -11.22
C SER A 130 24.47 -40.91 -11.89
N ASP A 131 24.66 -41.99 -12.68
CA ASP A 131 23.59 -42.69 -13.39
C ASP A 131 22.47 -43.17 -12.44
N LYS A 132 22.81 -43.60 -11.23
CA LYS A 132 21.84 -43.98 -10.21
C LYS A 132 21.03 -42.77 -9.73
N GLN A 133 21.69 -41.64 -9.46
CA GLN A 133 21.02 -40.40 -9.03
C GLN A 133 20.13 -39.84 -10.14
N LYS A 134 20.57 -39.87 -11.41
CA LYS A 134 19.75 -39.46 -12.56
C LYS A 134 18.44 -40.24 -12.62
N LYS A 135 18.50 -41.58 -12.49
CA LYS A 135 17.30 -42.42 -12.50
C LYS A 135 16.32 -42.09 -11.36
N ILE A 136 16.83 -41.73 -10.19
CA ILE A 136 16.00 -41.38 -9.02
C ILE A 136 15.39 -39.98 -9.21
N SER A 137 16.12 -39.05 -9.77
CA SER A 137 15.77 -37.62 -9.80
C SER A 137 14.92 -37.20 -11.01
N VAL A 138 14.75 -38.01 -12.05
CA VAL A 138 14.08 -37.66 -13.32
C VAL A 138 12.74 -36.97 -13.09
N GLU A 139 11.83 -37.62 -12.39
CA GLU A 139 10.47 -37.09 -12.17
C GLU A 139 10.50 -35.88 -11.23
N ILE A 140 11.35 -35.91 -10.20
CA ILE A 140 11.50 -34.82 -9.24
C ILE A 140 12.03 -33.54 -9.93
N LEU A 141 13.10 -33.68 -10.72
CA LEU A 141 13.69 -32.55 -11.45
C LEU A 141 12.75 -31.99 -12.50
N LYS A 142 12.03 -32.88 -13.21
CA LYS A 142 11.00 -32.46 -14.18
C LYS A 142 9.95 -31.56 -13.51
N GLU A 143 9.40 -32.01 -12.38
CA GLU A 143 8.37 -31.28 -11.64
C GLU A 143 8.91 -29.94 -11.11
N ILE A 144 10.11 -29.92 -10.51
CA ILE A 144 10.72 -28.69 -9.99
C ILE A 144 10.98 -27.69 -11.13
N ARG A 145 11.58 -28.13 -12.25
CA ARG A 145 11.84 -27.29 -13.43
C ARG A 145 10.54 -26.69 -13.99
N THR A 146 9.51 -27.50 -14.08
CA THR A 146 8.19 -27.04 -14.55
C THR A 146 7.63 -25.94 -13.66
N ARG A 147 7.63 -26.13 -12.34
CA ARG A 147 7.13 -25.13 -11.38
C ARG A 147 7.95 -23.85 -11.38
N LEU A 148 9.26 -23.95 -11.44
CA LEU A 148 10.12 -22.77 -11.53
C LEU A 148 9.90 -22.02 -12.85
N LYS A 149 9.71 -22.75 -13.96
CA LYS A 149 9.39 -22.11 -15.23
C LYS A 149 8.12 -21.27 -15.15
N PHE A 150 7.06 -21.76 -14.50
CA PHE A 150 5.85 -20.97 -14.31
C PHE A 150 6.09 -19.68 -13.52
N LEU A 151 6.97 -19.71 -12.50
CA LEU A 151 7.35 -18.52 -11.78
C LEU A 151 8.13 -17.52 -12.67
N LEU A 152 8.98 -18.02 -13.56
CA LEU A 152 9.69 -17.20 -14.54
C LEU A 152 8.72 -16.58 -15.56
N ASP A 153 7.78 -17.36 -16.05
CA ASP A 153 6.80 -16.96 -17.07
C ASP A 153 5.87 -15.84 -16.56
N VAL A 154 5.57 -15.80 -15.25
CA VAL A 154 4.82 -14.68 -14.64
C VAL A 154 5.71 -13.52 -14.17
N GLY A 155 7.01 -13.50 -14.54
CA GLY A 155 7.91 -12.39 -14.26
C GLY A 155 8.38 -12.29 -12.80
N LEU A 156 8.55 -13.43 -12.10
CA LEU A 156 9.08 -13.52 -10.74
C LEU A 156 10.52 -14.03 -10.70
N ASP A 157 11.27 -13.79 -11.75
CA ASP A 157 12.64 -14.25 -11.97
C ASP A 157 13.65 -13.80 -10.91
N TYR A 158 13.41 -12.64 -10.31
CA TYR A 158 14.24 -11.99 -9.29
C TYR A 158 13.95 -12.42 -7.84
N LEU A 159 12.90 -13.18 -7.58
CA LEU A 159 12.59 -13.65 -6.23
C LEU A 159 13.47 -14.83 -5.84
N ALA A 160 13.75 -14.96 -4.54
CA ALA A 160 14.35 -16.15 -3.95
C ALA A 160 13.29 -16.98 -3.21
N LEU A 161 13.45 -18.31 -3.18
CA LEU A 161 12.46 -19.21 -2.56
C LEU A 161 12.31 -19.01 -1.05
N ASN A 162 13.36 -18.51 -0.37
CA ASN A 162 13.35 -18.24 1.07
C ASN A 162 12.82 -16.85 1.44
N ARG A 163 12.40 -16.04 0.48
CA ARG A 163 11.86 -14.71 0.75
C ARG A 163 10.60 -14.78 1.59
N SER A 164 10.54 -13.96 2.64
CA SER A 164 9.39 -13.91 3.53
C SER A 164 8.13 -13.44 2.80
N SER A 165 6.99 -14.12 3.00
CA SER A 165 5.71 -13.73 2.41
C SER A 165 5.23 -12.33 2.84
N VAL A 166 5.63 -11.88 4.04
CA VAL A 166 5.32 -10.53 4.55
C VAL A 166 6.03 -9.44 3.75
N SER A 167 7.16 -9.75 3.13
CA SER A 167 7.92 -8.81 2.30
C SER A 167 7.48 -8.76 0.83
N LEU A 168 6.53 -9.60 0.45
CA LEU A 168 6.00 -9.63 -0.92
C LEU A 168 4.99 -8.49 -1.13
N SER A 169 5.07 -7.85 -2.28
CA SER A 169 4.02 -6.93 -2.73
C SER A 169 2.72 -7.67 -3.05
N GLY A 170 1.60 -6.94 -3.12
CA GLY A 170 0.31 -7.50 -3.51
C GLY A 170 0.38 -8.21 -4.88
N GLY A 171 0.98 -7.56 -5.87
CA GLY A 171 1.16 -8.13 -7.21
C GLY A 171 2.08 -9.36 -7.23
N GLU A 172 3.19 -9.37 -6.47
CA GLU A 172 4.05 -10.56 -6.34
C GLU A 172 3.28 -11.75 -5.75
N SER A 173 2.52 -11.52 -4.67
CA SER A 173 1.69 -12.58 -4.04
C SER A 173 0.64 -13.12 -5.01
N GLN A 174 -0.01 -12.26 -5.78
CA GLN A 174 -1.00 -12.65 -6.78
C GLN A 174 -0.37 -13.49 -7.90
N ARG A 175 0.80 -13.09 -8.41
CA ARG A 175 1.53 -13.85 -9.44
C ARG A 175 2.04 -15.19 -8.95
N ILE A 176 2.47 -15.32 -7.70
CA ILE A 176 2.82 -16.64 -7.11
C ILE A 176 1.60 -17.56 -7.11
N ARG A 177 0.42 -17.04 -6.74
CA ARG A 177 -0.82 -17.82 -6.80
C ARG A 177 -1.17 -18.21 -8.23
N LEU A 178 -1.04 -17.29 -9.18
CA LEU A 178 -1.26 -17.55 -10.60
C LEU A 178 -0.30 -18.63 -11.12
N ALA A 179 1.01 -18.53 -10.85
CA ALA A 179 1.99 -19.57 -11.21
C ALA A 179 1.64 -20.94 -10.64
N THR A 180 1.13 -20.99 -9.40
CA THR A 180 0.65 -22.23 -8.77
C THR A 180 -0.55 -22.81 -9.50
N GLN A 181 -1.49 -21.98 -9.95
CA GLN A 181 -2.67 -22.41 -10.70
C GLN A 181 -2.31 -22.92 -12.10
N ILE A 182 -1.47 -22.18 -12.84
CA ILE A 182 -0.94 -22.60 -14.14
C ILE A 182 -0.21 -23.94 -13.98
N GLY A 183 0.60 -24.05 -12.92
CA GLY A 183 1.37 -25.25 -12.61
C GLY A 183 0.53 -26.50 -12.31
N SER A 184 -0.75 -26.35 -12.00
CA SER A 184 -1.65 -27.47 -11.79
C SER A 184 -1.97 -28.24 -13.09
N GLN A 185 -1.73 -27.62 -14.25
CA GLN A 185 -2.04 -28.15 -15.60
C GLN A 185 -3.48 -28.70 -15.74
N LEU A 186 -4.41 -28.11 -14.97
CA LEU A 186 -5.82 -28.47 -15.07
C LEU A 186 -6.38 -27.97 -16.40
N VAL A 187 -7.27 -28.76 -16.99
CA VAL A 187 -8.00 -28.44 -18.22
C VAL A 187 -9.50 -28.32 -17.93
N ASN A 188 -10.23 -27.59 -18.76
CA ASN A 188 -11.66 -27.31 -18.59
C ASN A 188 -11.98 -26.55 -17.29
N VAL A 189 -11.09 -25.68 -16.84
CA VAL A 189 -11.24 -24.83 -15.66
C VAL A 189 -11.55 -23.40 -16.08
N LEU A 190 -12.39 -22.73 -15.31
CA LEU A 190 -12.60 -21.28 -15.41
C LEU A 190 -11.68 -20.58 -14.42
N TYR A 191 -10.74 -19.79 -14.93
CA TYR A 191 -9.89 -18.92 -14.15
C TYR A 191 -10.46 -17.51 -14.14
N ILE A 192 -10.56 -16.89 -12.96
CA ILE A 192 -10.99 -15.49 -12.80
C ILE A 192 -9.87 -14.73 -12.11
N LEU A 193 -9.34 -13.71 -12.76
CA LEU A 193 -8.22 -12.92 -12.32
C LEU A 193 -8.66 -11.45 -12.22
N ASP A 194 -8.33 -10.83 -11.08
CA ASP A 194 -8.63 -9.43 -10.82
C ASP A 194 -7.34 -8.61 -10.85
N GLU A 195 -7.21 -7.75 -11.85
CA GLU A 195 -6.07 -6.87 -12.10
C GLU A 195 -4.68 -7.55 -11.97
N PRO A 196 -4.40 -8.63 -12.70
CA PRO A 196 -3.13 -9.37 -12.55
C PRO A 196 -1.90 -8.59 -13.03
N SER A 197 -2.08 -7.50 -13.80
CA SER A 197 -1.00 -6.63 -14.28
C SER A 197 -0.52 -5.59 -13.24
N ILE A 198 -1.13 -5.53 -12.04
CA ILE A 198 -0.76 -4.55 -11.00
C ILE A 198 0.74 -4.59 -10.69
N GLY A 199 1.36 -3.38 -10.69
CA GLY A 199 2.78 -3.21 -10.34
C GLY A 199 3.75 -3.84 -11.34
N LEU A 200 3.29 -4.17 -12.55
CA LEU A 200 4.14 -4.69 -13.62
C LEU A 200 4.70 -3.59 -14.51
N HIS A 201 5.98 -3.70 -14.81
CA HIS A 201 6.56 -2.98 -15.93
C HIS A 201 6.02 -3.58 -17.26
N GLN A 202 5.93 -2.77 -18.32
CA GLN A 202 5.41 -3.22 -19.62
C GLN A 202 6.08 -4.48 -20.16
N ARG A 203 7.39 -4.64 -19.95
CA ARG A 203 8.11 -5.86 -20.29
C ARG A 203 7.51 -7.11 -19.65
N ASP A 204 7.20 -7.02 -18.35
CA ASP A 204 6.71 -8.14 -17.57
C ASP A 204 5.21 -8.39 -17.85
N ASN A 205 4.46 -7.34 -18.19
CA ASN A 205 3.08 -7.43 -18.63
C ASN A 205 2.93 -8.28 -19.91
N LEU A 206 3.82 -8.10 -20.89
CA LEU A 206 3.83 -8.91 -22.10
C LEU A 206 4.08 -10.41 -21.80
N ARG A 207 4.95 -10.73 -20.82
CA ARG A 207 5.16 -12.12 -20.37
C ARG A 207 3.88 -12.69 -19.75
N LEU A 208 3.23 -11.93 -18.89
CA LEU A 208 1.97 -12.34 -18.27
C LEU A 208 0.88 -12.61 -19.30
N ILE A 209 0.71 -11.73 -20.30
CA ILE A 209 -0.25 -11.92 -21.40
C ILE A 209 0.01 -13.25 -22.13
N ASN A 210 1.27 -13.57 -22.42
CA ASN A 210 1.61 -14.83 -23.08
C ASN A 210 1.27 -16.03 -22.21
N SER A 211 1.57 -15.99 -20.90
CA SER A 211 1.23 -17.08 -19.97
C SER A 211 -0.28 -17.31 -19.87
N LEU A 212 -1.08 -16.23 -19.89
CA LEU A 212 -2.55 -16.33 -19.88
C LEU A 212 -3.10 -16.93 -21.19
N LYS A 213 -2.48 -16.59 -22.34
CA LYS A 213 -2.81 -17.23 -23.62
C LYS A 213 -2.47 -18.71 -23.63
N GLU A 214 -1.30 -19.10 -23.12
CA GLU A 214 -0.93 -20.52 -22.98
C GLU A 214 -1.93 -21.27 -22.09
N LEU A 215 -2.36 -20.67 -20.97
CA LEU A 215 -3.36 -21.26 -20.07
C LEU A 215 -4.71 -21.47 -20.79
N ARG A 216 -5.16 -20.52 -21.60
CA ARG A 216 -6.34 -20.64 -22.45
C ARG A 216 -6.17 -21.76 -23.49
N ASP A 217 -5.03 -21.79 -24.17
CA ASP A 217 -4.75 -22.73 -25.27
C ASP A 217 -4.66 -24.20 -24.78
N MET A 218 -4.43 -24.40 -23.48
CA MET A 218 -4.56 -25.71 -22.83
C MET A 218 -6.01 -26.18 -22.67
N GLY A 219 -7.01 -25.43 -23.14
CA GLY A 219 -8.43 -25.78 -23.07
C GLY A 219 -9.16 -25.21 -21.86
N ASN A 220 -8.67 -24.10 -21.29
CA ASN A 220 -9.29 -23.40 -20.19
C ASN A 220 -10.02 -22.13 -20.65
N SER A 221 -10.90 -21.62 -19.79
CA SER A 221 -11.48 -20.28 -19.93
C SER A 221 -10.82 -19.34 -18.95
N VAL A 222 -10.43 -18.16 -19.42
CA VAL A 222 -9.76 -17.14 -18.57
C VAL A 222 -10.55 -15.83 -18.65
N ILE A 223 -11.07 -15.39 -17.50
CA ILE A 223 -11.71 -14.07 -17.35
C ILE A 223 -10.75 -13.18 -16.59
N VAL A 224 -10.45 -12.02 -17.16
CA VAL A 224 -9.54 -11.04 -16.56
C VAL A 224 -10.28 -9.73 -16.40
N VAL A 225 -10.32 -9.19 -15.19
CA VAL A 225 -10.76 -7.80 -14.94
C VAL A 225 -9.52 -6.93 -15.05
N GLU A 226 -9.50 -5.99 -16.00
CA GLU A 226 -8.30 -5.24 -16.32
C GLU A 226 -8.56 -3.82 -16.81
N HIS A 227 -7.54 -2.96 -16.63
CA HIS A 227 -7.48 -1.60 -17.12
C HIS A 227 -6.29 -1.37 -18.07
N ASP A 228 -5.42 -2.36 -18.24
CA ASP A 228 -4.25 -2.28 -19.12
C ASP A 228 -4.62 -2.41 -20.59
N LYS A 229 -4.08 -1.49 -21.41
CA LYS A 229 -4.36 -1.42 -22.86
C LYS A 229 -3.92 -2.68 -23.60
N ASP A 230 -2.72 -3.18 -23.31
CA ASP A 230 -2.13 -4.33 -24.01
C ASP A 230 -2.89 -5.61 -23.67
N MET A 231 -3.32 -5.75 -22.40
CA MET A 231 -4.13 -6.87 -21.94
C MET A 231 -5.49 -6.87 -22.66
N MET A 232 -6.19 -5.72 -22.73
CA MET A 232 -7.47 -5.60 -23.42
C MET A 232 -7.35 -5.92 -24.91
N LEU A 233 -6.32 -5.42 -25.59
CA LEU A 233 -6.09 -5.67 -27.02
C LEU A 233 -5.66 -7.12 -27.31
N ALA A 234 -5.08 -7.81 -26.32
CA ALA A 234 -4.65 -9.19 -26.44
C ALA A 234 -5.76 -10.23 -26.17
N ALA A 235 -6.91 -9.80 -25.65
CA ALA A 235 -8.06 -10.65 -25.35
C ALA A 235 -8.74 -11.15 -26.62
N ASP A 236 -9.42 -12.30 -26.53
CA ASP A 236 -10.27 -12.82 -27.63
C ASP A 236 -11.63 -12.10 -27.64
N TYR A 237 -12.11 -11.68 -26.48
CA TYR A 237 -13.41 -11.07 -26.30
C TYR A 237 -13.35 -10.03 -25.17
N VAL A 238 -13.94 -8.86 -25.36
CA VAL A 238 -13.96 -7.77 -24.38
C VAL A 238 -15.42 -7.46 -24.00
N ILE A 239 -15.66 -7.33 -22.72
CA ILE A 239 -16.92 -6.82 -22.15
C ILE A 239 -16.58 -5.51 -21.45
N ASP A 240 -17.06 -4.38 -21.99
CA ASP A 240 -16.86 -3.05 -21.43
C ASP A 240 -18.06 -2.68 -20.55
N MET A 241 -17.79 -2.36 -19.29
CA MET A 241 -18.78 -2.00 -18.28
C MET A 241 -18.78 -0.50 -18.04
N GLY A 242 -19.95 0.12 -18.14
CA GLY A 242 -20.06 1.58 -17.99
C GLY A 242 -21.50 2.05 -17.88
N PRO A 243 -21.83 3.26 -18.42
CA PRO A 243 -20.90 4.24 -19.04
C PRO A 243 -20.03 5.01 -18.03
N LYS A 244 -20.39 5.00 -16.75
CA LYS A 244 -19.66 5.67 -15.65
C LYS A 244 -19.57 4.76 -14.43
N ALA A 245 -18.95 5.22 -13.35
CA ALA A 245 -18.85 4.49 -12.10
C ALA A 245 -20.08 4.66 -11.19
N GLY A 246 -20.30 3.72 -10.28
CA GLY A 246 -21.32 3.73 -9.25
C GLY A 246 -22.74 3.64 -9.83
N ARG A 247 -23.63 4.55 -9.43
CA ARG A 247 -25.05 4.53 -9.83
C ARG A 247 -25.30 4.82 -11.32
N LEU A 248 -24.32 5.37 -12.00
CA LEU A 248 -24.36 5.69 -13.43
C LEU A 248 -23.61 4.66 -14.28
N GLY A 249 -23.19 3.58 -13.66
CA GLY A 249 -22.52 2.45 -14.28
C GLY A 249 -23.32 1.17 -14.11
N GLY A 250 -22.65 0.03 -14.34
CA GLY A 250 -23.24 -1.29 -14.19
C GLY A 250 -23.98 -1.81 -15.42
N GLU A 251 -23.84 -1.12 -16.56
CA GLU A 251 -24.40 -1.54 -17.85
C GLU A 251 -23.27 -2.09 -18.74
N VAL A 252 -23.58 -3.08 -19.56
CA VAL A 252 -22.68 -3.52 -20.63
C VAL A 252 -22.80 -2.51 -21.77
N VAL A 253 -21.76 -1.70 -21.96
CA VAL A 253 -21.75 -0.67 -23.03
C VAL A 253 -21.16 -1.19 -24.33
N PHE A 254 -20.37 -2.27 -24.26
CA PHE A 254 -19.87 -3.00 -25.42
C PHE A 254 -19.59 -4.46 -25.04
N ALA A 255 -19.79 -5.35 -26.00
CA ALA A 255 -19.41 -6.76 -25.92
C ALA A 255 -19.05 -7.26 -27.33
N GLY A 256 -17.83 -7.75 -27.52
CA GLY A 256 -17.32 -8.17 -28.82
C GLY A 256 -15.81 -8.36 -28.84
N THR A 257 -15.24 -8.48 -30.02
CA THR A 257 -13.78 -8.57 -30.21
C THR A 257 -13.10 -7.21 -29.98
N PRO A 258 -11.81 -7.18 -29.60
CA PRO A 258 -11.05 -5.93 -29.48
C PRO A 258 -11.10 -5.07 -30.75
N GLN A 259 -11.07 -5.69 -31.93
CA GLN A 259 -11.14 -5.00 -33.23
C GLN A 259 -12.47 -4.31 -33.44
N GLU A 260 -13.57 -4.95 -33.06
CA GLU A 260 -14.91 -4.34 -33.10
C GLU A 260 -15.01 -3.18 -32.12
N MET A 261 -14.42 -3.34 -30.91
CA MET A 261 -14.38 -2.31 -29.88
C MET A 261 -13.71 -1.02 -30.36
N LEU A 262 -12.58 -1.11 -31.07
CA LEU A 262 -11.86 0.05 -31.59
C LEU A 262 -12.73 0.92 -32.54
N ASN A 263 -13.77 0.37 -33.13
CA ASN A 263 -14.70 1.05 -34.03
C ASN A 263 -15.93 1.64 -33.31
N THR A 264 -16.07 1.44 -32.01
CA THR A 264 -17.16 2.00 -31.20
C THR A 264 -16.80 3.39 -30.64
N ASP A 265 -17.77 4.03 -30.00
CA ASP A 265 -17.56 5.35 -29.38
C ASP A 265 -17.69 5.29 -27.84
N THR A 266 -17.38 4.13 -27.22
CA THR A 266 -17.30 4.02 -25.76
C THR A 266 -16.09 4.80 -25.24
N MET A 267 -16.11 5.19 -23.96
CA MET A 267 -14.98 5.91 -23.36
C MET A 267 -13.68 5.10 -23.47
N THR A 268 -13.74 3.81 -23.17
CA THR A 268 -12.59 2.89 -23.28
C THR A 268 -12.07 2.84 -24.72
N SER A 269 -12.97 2.70 -25.71
CA SER A 269 -12.60 2.67 -27.11
C SER A 269 -11.90 3.95 -27.56
N GLN A 270 -12.37 5.13 -27.12
CA GLN A 270 -11.75 6.42 -27.48
C GLN A 270 -10.30 6.52 -26.98
N TYR A 271 -9.97 5.92 -25.82
CA TYR A 271 -8.59 5.83 -25.34
C TYR A 271 -7.78 4.79 -26.12
N LEU A 272 -8.34 3.61 -26.38
CA LEU A 272 -7.65 2.55 -27.11
C LEU A 272 -7.29 2.94 -28.55
N ASN A 273 -8.18 3.67 -29.26
CA ASN A 273 -7.95 4.13 -30.62
C ASN A 273 -7.22 5.48 -30.71
N GLY A 274 -6.84 6.08 -29.58
CA GLY A 274 -6.06 7.32 -29.50
C GLY A 274 -6.84 8.61 -29.78
N LYS A 275 -8.19 8.56 -29.90
CA LYS A 275 -9.03 9.76 -29.99
C LYS A 275 -8.97 10.58 -28.70
N MET A 276 -8.95 9.90 -27.55
CA MET A 276 -8.64 10.47 -26.24
C MET A 276 -7.28 9.97 -25.76
N LYS A 277 -6.52 10.82 -25.11
CA LYS A 277 -5.22 10.48 -24.51
C LYS A 277 -4.90 11.40 -23.35
N VAL A 278 -4.04 10.94 -22.48
CA VAL A 278 -3.43 11.77 -21.46
C VAL A 278 -2.40 12.67 -22.14
N GLU A 279 -2.65 13.98 -22.13
CA GLU A 279 -1.85 14.95 -22.90
C GLU A 279 -0.46 15.13 -22.29
N ILE A 280 0.56 15.12 -23.14
CA ILE A 280 1.94 15.41 -22.77
C ILE A 280 2.07 16.92 -22.53
N PRO A 281 2.65 17.38 -21.42
CA PRO A 281 2.86 18.80 -21.19
C PRO A 281 3.73 19.43 -22.30
N ALA A 282 3.27 20.56 -22.87
CA ALA A 282 4.00 21.26 -23.91
C ALA A 282 5.39 21.77 -23.45
N LYS A 283 5.56 22.01 -22.15
CA LYS A 283 6.83 22.40 -21.52
C LYS A 283 6.97 21.71 -20.17
N ARG A 284 8.13 21.12 -19.91
CA ARG A 284 8.47 20.56 -18.60
C ARG A 284 8.80 21.69 -17.63
N ARG A 285 8.39 21.51 -16.34
CA ARG A 285 8.71 22.48 -15.29
C ARG A 285 10.22 22.47 -15.01
N LYS A 286 10.79 23.67 -14.82
CA LYS A 286 12.21 23.80 -14.45
C LYS A 286 12.47 23.49 -12.97
N GLY A 287 11.42 23.47 -12.15
CA GLY A 287 11.54 23.37 -10.69
C GLY A 287 11.97 24.69 -10.06
N ASN A 288 12.32 24.64 -8.78
CA ASN A 288 12.72 25.83 -8.01
C ASN A 288 14.26 26.00 -7.90
N GLY A 289 15.04 25.19 -8.62
CA GLY A 289 16.51 25.21 -8.62
C GLY A 289 17.16 24.59 -7.37
N LYS A 290 16.38 23.93 -6.51
CA LYS A 290 16.85 23.22 -5.32
C LYS A 290 16.60 21.73 -5.48
N SER A 291 17.38 20.92 -4.78
CA SER A 291 17.29 19.46 -4.85
C SER A 291 17.51 18.83 -3.47
N ILE A 292 16.98 17.62 -3.30
CA ILE A 292 17.41 16.71 -2.24
C ILE A 292 18.38 15.73 -2.87
N TRP A 293 19.53 15.53 -2.26
CA TRP A 293 20.53 14.55 -2.69
C TRP A 293 20.62 13.43 -1.68
N LEU A 294 20.29 12.21 -2.09
CA LEU A 294 20.54 10.98 -1.34
C LEU A 294 21.78 10.32 -1.91
N LYS A 295 22.81 10.15 -1.09
CA LYS A 295 24.11 9.62 -1.50
C LYS A 295 24.35 8.26 -0.85
N GLY A 296 24.89 7.34 -1.62
CA GLY A 296 25.36 6.05 -1.14
C GLY A 296 24.25 5.13 -0.63
N ALA A 297 23.08 5.10 -1.23
CA ALA A 297 22.02 4.18 -0.84
C ALA A 297 22.42 2.72 -1.17
N LYS A 298 22.45 1.83 -0.13
CA LYS A 298 22.98 0.45 -0.22
C LYS A 298 21.99 -0.61 0.27
N GLY A 299 20.79 -0.22 0.67
CA GLY A 299 19.80 -1.14 1.22
C GLY A 299 19.37 -2.22 0.23
N ASN A 300 19.09 -3.42 0.70
CA ASN A 300 18.65 -4.57 -0.09
C ASN A 300 19.51 -4.80 -1.33
N ASN A 301 18.97 -4.59 -2.54
CA ASN A 301 19.68 -4.76 -3.81
C ASN A 301 20.32 -3.48 -4.36
N LEU A 302 20.22 -2.34 -3.69
CA LEU A 302 20.79 -1.08 -4.14
C LEU A 302 22.33 -1.13 -4.16
N LYS A 303 22.93 -0.70 -5.27
CA LYS A 303 24.36 -0.78 -5.52
C LYS A 303 25.06 0.57 -5.29
N ASN A 304 24.98 1.10 -4.08
CA ASN A 304 25.62 2.36 -3.68
C ASN A 304 25.26 3.50 -4.62
N VAL A 305 23.96 3.77 -4.74
CA VAL A 305 23.43 4.75 -5.70
C VAL A 305 23.32 6.14 -5.10
N ASP A 306 23.71 7.14 -5.92
CA ASP A 306 23.49 8.55 -5.66
C ASP A 306 22.32 9.05 -6.49
N VAL A 307 21.33 9.67 -5.85
CA VAL A 307 20.10 10.11 -6.52
C VAL A 307 19.77 11.55 -6.16
N GLU A 308 19.50 12.35 -7.19
CA GLU A 308 18.98 13.70 -7.08
C GLU A 308 17.47 13.72 -7.23
N PHE A 309 16.80 14.42 -6.30
CA PHE A 309 15.37 14.72 -6.36
C PHE A 309 15.17 16.23 -6.52
N PRO A 310 15.02 16.76 -7.75
CA PRO A 310 14.84 18.19 -7.99
C PRO A 310 13.47 18.65 -7.48
N LEU A 311 13.45 19.73 -6.68
CA LEU A 311 12.25 20.21 -6.02
C LEU A 311 11.37 21.10 -6.93
N GLY A 312 10.06 21.12 -6.64
CA GLY A 312 9.06 21.82 -7.43
C GLY A 312 8.76 21.14 -8.76
N LYS A 313 8.89 19.82 -8.83
CA LYS A 313 8.63 18.99 -9.99
C LYS A 313 7.74 17.79 -9.68
N LEU A 314 7.13 17.23 -10.72
CA LEU A 314 6.58 15.89 -10.72
C LEU A 314 7.70 14.92 -11.10
N ILE A 315 8.15 14.11 -10.14
CA ILE A 315 9.23 13.13 -10.31
C ILE A 315 8.60 11.75 -10.40
N CYS A 316 8.94 10.99 -11.43
CA CYS A 316 8.51 9.60 -11.58
C CYS A 316 9.71 8.67 -11.36
N VAL A 317 9.59 7.74 -10.41
CA VAL A 317 10.57 6.68 -10.18
C VAL A 317 10.05 5.42 -10.86
N THR A 318 10.75 4.95 -11.88
CA THR A 318 10.34 3.85 -12.75
C THR A 318 11.42 2.77 -12.86
N GLY A 319 11.13 1.70 -13.57
CA GLY A 319 12.02 0.56 -13.78
C GLY A 319 11.30 -0.78 -13.60
N VAL A 320 11.91 -1.87 -13.97
CA VAL A 320 11.32 -3.22 -13.88
C VAL A 320 10.94 -3.60 -12.45
N SER A 321 10.09 -4.62 -12.31
CA SER A 321 9.71 -5.15 -10.99
C SER A 321 10.96 -5.67 -10.25
N GLY A 322 11.07 -5.37 -8.95
CA GLY A 322 12.24 -5.74 -8.14
C GLY A 322 13.53 -4.95 -8.40
N SER A 323 13.51 -3.87 -9.22
CA SER A 323 14.71 -3.07 -9.53
C SER A 323 15.22 -2.19 -8.38
N GLY A 324 14.52 -2.13 -7.25
CA GLY A 324 14.94 -1.37 -6.07
C GLY A 324 14.20 -0.04 -5.85
N LYS A 325 13.13 0.26 -6.61
CA LYS A 325 12.33 1.49 -6.46
C LYS A 325 11.78 1.70 -5.06
N SER A 326 11.07 0.72 -4.52
CA SER A 326 10.49 0.78 -3.16
C SER A 326 11.59 0.82 -2.10
N THR A 327 12.69 0.12 -2.31
CA THR A 327 13.87 0.18 -1.42
C THR A 327 14.45 1.60 -1.37
N LEU A 328 14.59 2.27 -2.51
CA LEU A 328 15.11 3.63 -2.60
C LEU A 328 14.16 4.64 -1.94
N ILE A 329 12.87 4.55 -2.24
CA ILE A 329 11.89 5.56 -1.81
C ILE A 329 11.26 5.20 -0.46
N ASN A 330 10.61 4.03 -0.34
CA ASN A 330 9.78 3.69 0.82
C ASN A 330 10.61 3.21 2.02
N GLU A 331 11.75 2.53 1.77
CA GLU A 331 12.57 1.95 2.83
C GLU A 331 13.82 2.78 3.17
N THR A 332 14.22 3.72 2.30
CA THR A 332 15.39 4.59 2.53
C THR A 332 14.96 6.05 2.68
N LEU A 333 14.47 6.71 1.61
CA LEU A 333 14.17 8.14 1.61
C LEU A 333 13.04 8.50 2.59
N GLN A 334 11.90 7.81 2.53
CA GLN A 334 10.72 8.08 3.34
C GLN A 334 10.98 7.97 4.85
N PRO A 335 11.68 6.92 5.38
CA PRO A 335 12.03 6.85 6.80
C PRO A 335 12.96 7.99 7.24
N ILE A 336 13.97 8.37 6.44
CA ILE A 336 14.86 9.52 6.74
C ILE A 336 14.02 10.79 6.93
N LEU A 337 13.12 11.06 5.99
CA LEU A 337 12.24 12.21 6.02
C LEU A 337 11.28 12.16 7.22
N SER A 338 10.73 10.98 7.52
CA SER A 338 9.83 10.77 8.67
C SER A 338 10.54 10.95 10.00
N GLN A 339 11.79 10.51 10.13
CA GLN A 339 12.62 10.78 11.31
C GLN A 339 12.85 12.30 11.49
N LYS A 340 13.17 13.00 10.41
CA LYS A 340 13.46 14.45 10.43
C LYS A 340 12.24 15.28 10.82
N PHE A 341 11.08 15.02 10.21
CA PHE A 341 9.89 15.88 10.35
C PHE A 341 8.92 15.41 11.43
N TYR A 342 8.86 14.10 11.71
CA TYR A 342 7.85 13.50 12.59
C TYR A 342 8.44 12.72 13.77
N ARG A 343 9.78 12.68 13.91
CA ARG A 343 10.48 11.90 14.95
C ARG A 343 10.07 10.43 14.92
N SER A 344 9.87 9.88 13.72
CA SER A 344 9.60 8.45 13.54
C SER A 344 10.73 7.61 14.11
N LEU A 345 10.40 6.47 14.66
CA LEU A 345 11.37 5.48 15.17
C LEU A 345 11.78 4.46 14.10
N GLN A 346 11.22 4.56 12.89
CA GLN A 346 11.56 3.67 11.79
C GLN A 346 12.96 3.99 11.28
N ASP A 347 13.86 3.01 11.33
CA ASP A 347 15.21 3.16 10.78
C ASP A 347 15.18 3.09 9.24
N PRO A 348 15.85 4.00 8.56
CA PRO A 348 16.10 3.88 7.12
C PRO A 348 17.09 2.75 6.84
N LEU A 349 17.03 2.20 5.63
CA LEU A 349 18.09 1.33 5.15
C LEU A 349 19.41 2.09 4.97
N GLU A 350 20.51 1.35 4.80
CA GLU A 350 21.86 1.89 4.79
C GLU A 350 22.08 2.91 3.66
N TYR A 351 22.62 4.08 4.00
CA TYR A 351 23.00 5.17 3.10
C TYR A 351 24.16 5.98 3.69
N ASP A 352 24.88 6.73 2.86
CA ASP A 352 26.03 7.50 3.33
C ASP A 352 25.63 8.89 3.86
N SER A 353 24.84 9.66 3.09
CA SER A 353 24.39 11.00 3.51
C SER A 353 23.15 11.48 2.74
N ILE A 354 22.47 12.47 3.28
CA ILE A 354 21.39 13.19 2.62
C ILE A 354 21.56 14.71 2.81
N GLU A 355 21.35 15.47 1.73
CA GLU A 355 21.49 16.91 1.70
C GLU A 355 20.19 17.56 1.17
N GLY A 356 19.95 18.84 1.48
CA GLY A 356 18.82 19.62 0.94
C GLY A 356 17.51 19.49 1.70
N LEU A 357 17.48 18.81 2.86
CA LEU A 357 16.27 18.65 3.68
C LEU A 357 15.70 19.94 4.23
N GLU A 358 16.50 21.00 4.33
CA GLU A 358 16.09 22.34 4.76
C GLU A 358 15.19 23.05 3.73
N ASN A 359 15.11 22.53 2.51
CA ASN A 359 14.31 23.12 1.44
C ASN A 359 12.85 22.68 1.45
N ILE A 360 12.50 21.68 2.27
CA ILE A 360 11.14 21.19 2.48
C ILE A 360 10.73 21.38 3.94
N ASP A 361 9.43 21.47 4.19
CA ASP A 361 8.86 21.69 5.54
C ASP A 361 7.97 20.55 6.00
N LYS A 362 7.51 19.72 5.09
CA LYS A 362 6.58 18.61 5.36
C LYS A 362 6.75 17.51 4.34
N VAL A 363 6.55 16.27 4.78
CA VAL A 363 6.42 15.07 3.93
C VAL A 363 5.02 14.50 4.09
N VAL A 364 4.45 14.04 3.01
CA VAL A 364 3.16 13.34 2.98
C VAL A 364 3.34 12.05 2.22
N ASP A 365 3.18 10.95 2.92
CA ASP A 365 3.18 9.62 2.33
C ASP A 365 1.73 9.18 2.06
N VAL A 366 1.47 8.75 0.82
CA VAL A 366 0.16 8.34 0.34
C VAL A 366 0.26 6.93 -0.21
N ASP A 367 0.17 5.97 0.67
CA ASP A 367 0.20 4.53 0.37
C ASP A 367 -1.20 3.94 0.09
N GLN A 368 -1.24 2.69 -0.39
CA GLN A 368 -2.46 1.95 -0.69
C GLN A 368 -3.12 1.30 0.55
N SER A 369 -2.58 1.50 1.75
CA SER A 369 -3.13 0.91 2.95
C SER A 369 -4.57 1.39 3.22
N PRO A 370 -5.45 0.53 3.75
CA PRO A 370 -6.83 0.90 4.04
C PRO A 370 -6.93 2.11 4.97
N LEU A 371 -7.96 2.96 4.80
CA LEU A 371 -8.25 4.10 5.66
C LEU A 371 -8.53 3.73 7.13
N GLY A 372 -8.79 2.47 7.38
CA GLY A 372 -9.03 1.90 8.70
C GLY A 372 -9.51 0.46 8.59
N ARG A 373 -9.32 -0.30 9.65
CA ARG A 373 -9.64 -1.74 9.70
C ARG A 373 -11.06 -2.06 10.14
N THR A 374 -11.87 -1.04 10.45
CA THR A 374 -13.22 -1.24 10.97
C THR A 374 -14.28 -0.65 10.04
N PRO A 375 -15.50 -1.22 10.00
CA PRO A 375 -16.63 -0.68 9.22
C PRO A 375 -17.04 0.75 9.61
N ARG A 376 -16.54 1.29 10.73
CA ARG A 376 -16.79 2.67 11.19
C ARG A 376 -15.95 3.72 10.49
N SER A 377 -14.77 3.32 9.97
CA SER A 377 -13.94 4.21 9.16
C SER A 377 -14.61 4.41 7.80
N ASN A 378 -14.69 5.65 7.35
CA ASN A 378 -15.29 6.02 6.06
C ASN A 378 -14.71 7.34 5.55
N PRO A 379 -14.92 7.72 4.28
CA PRO A 379 -14.40 8.97 3.71
C PRO A 379 -14.74 10.20 4.52
N ALA A 380 -15.98 10.31 5.03
CA ALA A 380 -16.41 11.48 5.82
C ALA A 380 -15.67 11.61 7.15
N THR A 381 -15.38 10.48 7.82
CA THR A 381 -14.63 10.51 9.10
C THR A 381 -13.16 10.79 8.87
N TYR A 382 -12.56 10.21 7.82
CA TYR A 382 -11.15 10.35 7.51
C TYR A 382 -10.78 11.79 7.11
N THR A 383 -11.58 12.41 6.23
CA THR A 383 -11.40 13.83 5.83
C THR A 383 -11.76 14.83 6.92
N GLY A 384 -12.36 14.37 8.02
CA GLY A 384 -12.84 15.23 9.11
C GLY A 384 -14.11 16.01 8.77
N VAL A 385 -14.69 15.88 7.58
CA VAL A 385 -15.93 16.57 7.19
C VAL A 385 -17.12 16.13 8.02
N PHE A 386 -17.10 14.91 8.57
CA PHE A 386 -18.17 14.42 9.43
C PHE A 386 -18.32 15.23 10.71
N SER A 387 -17.25 15.83 11.23
CA SER A 387 -17.33 16.73 12.39
C SER A 387 -18.11 18.01 12.06
N ASP A 388 -17.89 18.58 10.86
CA ASP A 388 -18.62 19.76 10.41
C ASP A 388 -20.09 19.44 10.13
N ILE A 389 -20.37 18.28 9.55
CA ILE A 389 -21.75 17.79 9.35
C ILE A 389 -22.47 17.62 10.70
N ARG A 390 -21.84 17.02 11.70
CA ARG A 390 -22.44 16.89 13.04
C ARG A 390 -22.74 18.26 13.68
N ASN A 391 -21.82 19.20 13.57
CA ASN A 391 -22.01 20.55 14.08
C ASN A 391 -23.15 21.27 13.37
N LEU A 392 -23.32 21.09 12.07
CA LEU A 392 -24.47 21.61 11.32
C LEU A 392 -25.80 21.05 11.89
N PHE A 393 -25.86 19.72 12.12
CA PHE A 393 -27.07 19.09 12.67
C PHE A 393 -27.39 19.56 14.10
N VAL A 394 -26.40 19.78 14.95
CA VAL A 394 -26.58 20.39 16.30
C VAL A 394 -27.13 21.80 16.21
N GLY A 395 -26.75 22.55 15.17
CA GLY A 395 -27.26 23.91 14.95
C GLY A 395 -28.72 24.01 14.56
N LEU A 396 -29.38 22.89 14.19
CA LEU A 396 -30.79 22.88 13.77
C LEU A 396 -31.74 23.14 14.92
N PRO A 397 -32.89 23.85 14.68
CA PRO A 397 -33.87 24.18 15.72
C PRO A 397 -34.33 22.96 16.51
N GLU A 398 -34.65 21.86 15.83
CA GLU A 398 -35.13 20.64 16.45
C GLU A 398 -34.10 19.99 17.38
N ALA A 399 -32.82 19.98 16.98
CA ALA A 399 -31.72 19.47 17.80
C ALA A 399 -31.48 20.34 19.04
N LYS A 400 -31.62 21.67 18.90
CA LYS A 400 -31.52 22.62 20.03
C LYS A 400 -32.65 22.46 21.02
N ILE A 401 -33.91 22.33 20.56
CA ILE A 401 -35.07 22.11 21.42
C ILE A 401 -34.89 20.83 22.25
N ARG A 402 -34.33 19.76 21.63
CA ARG A 402 -34.10 18.48 22.33
C ARG A 402 -32.79 18.45 23.13
N GLY A 403 -31.99 19.54 23.15
CA GLY A 403 -30.72 19.62 23.86
C GLY A 403 -29.65 18.69 23.32
N TYR A 404 -29.71 18.35 22.03
CA TYR A 404 -28.76 17.42 21.42
C TYR A 404 -27.38 18.05 21.24
N LYS A 405 -26.33 17.31 21.68
CA LYS A 405 -24.94 17.68 21.58
C LYS A 405 -24.29 16.95 20.38
N PRO A 406 -23.08 17.32 19.93
CA PRO A 406 -22.39 16.67 18.79
C PRO A 406 -22.22 15.15 18.94
N GLY A 407 -22.09 14.64 20.17
CA GLY A 407 -22.05 13.20 20.46
C GLY A 407 -23.30 12.44 20.03
N ARG A 408 -24.49 13.09 20.07
CA ARG A 408 -25.75 12.48 19.62
C ARG A 408 -25.73 12.06 18.16
N PHE A 409 -25.04 12.83 17.34
CA PHE A 409 -24.88 12.60 15.90
C PHE A 409 -23.62 11.79 15.55
N SER A 410 -22.97 11.17 16.54
CA SER A 410 -21.85 10.26 16.34
C SER A 410 -22.31 8.80 16.43
N PHE A 411 -22.00 8.01 15.43
CA PHE A 411 -22.24 6.56 15.48
C PHE A 411 -21.19 5.79 16.33
N ASN A 412 -20.15 6.48 16.84
CA ASN A 412 -19.12 5.89 17.71
C ASN A 412 -19.47 6.03 19.21
N VAL A 413 -20.36 6.94 19.56
CA VAL A 413 -20.70 7.30 20.94
C VAL A 413 -22.10 6.82 21.28
N ALA A 414 -22.29 6.26 22.47
CA ALA A 414 -23.61 5.86 22.98
C ALA A 414 -24.57 7.05 23.06
N GLY A 415 -25.89 6.77 23.01
CA GLY A 415 -26.97 7.75 23.15
C GLY A 415 -27.64 8.13 21.83
N GLY A 416 -26.91 8.21 20.69
CA GLY A 416 -27.51 8.50 19.38
C GLY A 416 -27.37 7.37 18.36
N ARG A 417 -26.44 6.46 18.59
CA ARG A 417 -26.22 5.31 17.74
C ARG A 417 -27.24 4.19 17.97
N CYS A 418 -27.36 3.29 17.01
CA CYS A 418 -28.08 2.04 17.21
C CYS A 418 -27.27 1.14 18.14
N GLU A 419 -27.81 0.79 19.30
CA GLU A 419 -27.10 -0.04 20.28
C GLU A 419 -27.07 -1.52 19.88
N ALA A 420 -28.01 -2.01 19.07
CA ALA A 420 -28.03 -3.39 18.58
C ALA A 420 -26.81 -3.74 17.70
N CYS A 421 -26.28 -2.78 16.91
CA CYS A 421 -25.06 -2.93 16.12
C CYS A 421 -23.93 -2.01 16.62
N THR A 422 -24.10 -1.36 17.76
CA THR A 422 -23.13 -0.40 18.34
C THR A 422 -22.63 0.66 17.34
N GLY A 423 -23.49 1.05 16.37
CA GLY A 423 -23.19 2.04 15.34
C GLY A 423 -22.47 1.51 14.10
N ASN A 424 -22.22 0.20 13.99
CA ASN A 424 -21.59 -0.39 12.80
C ASN A 424 -22.51 -0.36 11.57
N GLY A 425 -23.84 -0.46 11.77
CA GLY A 425 -24.83 -0.62 10.71
C GLY A 425 -24.99 -2.06 10.25
N TYR A 426 -24.03 -2.92 10.56
CA TYR A 426 -23.97 -4.33 10.17
C TYR A 426 -23.65 -5.19 11.38
N LYS A 427 -24.04 -6.45 11.33
CA LYS A 427 -23.58 -7.53 12.22
C LYS A 427 -22.58 -8.38 11.45
N THR A 428 -21.44 -8.66 12.03
CA THR A 428 -20.46 -9.60 11.46
C THR A 428 -20.84 -11.00 11.89
N ILE A 429 -20.93 -11.91 10.92
CA ILE A 429 -21.06 -13.35 11.15
C ILE A 429 -19.69 -13.93 10.84
N GLU A 430 -18.96 -14.29 11.89
CA GLU A 430 -17.64 -14.91 11.77
C GLU A 430 -17.79 -16.35 11.26
N MET A 431 -17.06 -16.68 10.20
CA MET A 431 -17.07 -17.99 9.58
C MET A 431 -15.66 -18.58 9.66
N ASN A 432 -15.50 -19.69 10.41
CA ASN A 432 -14.18 -20.28 10.75
C ASN A 432 -13.27 -20.60 9.56
N PHE A 433 -13.80 -20.89 8.36
CA PHE A 433 -13.04 -21.26 7.17
C PHE A 433 -13.35 -20.40 5.93
N LEU A 434 -14.26 -19.45 6.05
CA LEU A 434 -14.68 -18.54 4.98
C LEU A 434 -14.54 -17.10 5.43
N PRO A 435 -14.47 -16.13 4.50
CA PRO A 435 -14.50 -14.72 4.87
C PRO A 435 -15.75 -14.36 5.68
N ASP A 436 -15.58 -13.45 6.65
CA ASP A 436 -16.68 -12.95 7.46
C ASP A 436 -17.80 -12.35 6.60
N VAL A 437 -19.04 -12.64 6.96
CA VAL A 437 -20.24 -12.12 6.28
C VAL A 437 -20.80 -10.95 7.05
N TYR A 438 -21.01 -9.82 6.38
CA TYR A 438 -21.60 -8.62 6.93
C TYR A 438 -23.08 -8.53 6.56
N VAL A 439 -23.96 -8.71 7.55
CA VAL A 439 -25.41 -8.64 7.36
C VAL A 439 -25.94 -7.30 7.90
N PRO A 440 -26.79 -6.55 7.16
CA PRO A 440 -27.40 -5.33 7.65
C PRO A 440 -28.10 -5.54 9.01
N CYS A 441 -27.91 -4.61 9.94
CA CYS A 441 -28.53 -4.68 11.24
C CYS A 441 -30.07 -4.62 11.11
N GLU A 442 -30.78 -5.59 11.66
CA GLU A 442 -32.24 -5.72 11.61
C GLU A 442 -32.98 -4.55 12.27
N VAL A 443 -32.37 -3.90 13.29
CA VAL A 443 -32.97 -2.79 14.03
C VAL A 443 -32.84 -1.46 13.29
N CYS A 444 -31.64 -1.14 12.78
CA CYS A 444 -31.41 0.15 12.12
C CYS A 444 -31.35 0.05 10.59
N HIS A 445 -31.44 -1.12 10.02
CA HIS A 445 -31.38 -1.38 8.56
C HIS A 445 -30.20 -0.66 7.88
N GLY A 446 -29.02 -0.75 8.48
CA GLY A 446 -27.80 -0.12 7.97
C GLY A 446 -27.62 1.36 8.33
N LYS A 447 -28.62 2.03 8.93
CA LYS A 447 -28.61 3.48 9.19
C LYS A 447 -27.70 3.92 10.34
N ARG A 448 -27.19 3.00 11.17
CA ARG A 448 -26.23 3.25 12.26
C ARG A 448 -26.77 4.01 13.49
N TYR A 449 -27.93 4.67 13.41
CA TYR A 449 -28.51 5.53 14.44
C TYR A 449 -29.84 5.00 14.97
N ASN A 450 -30.23 5.47 16.14
CA ASN A 450 -31.54 5.24 16.67
C ASN A 450 -32.58 6.16 16.01
N ARG A 451 -33.88 5.86 16.22
CA ARG A 451 -34.99 6.54 15.54
C ARG A 451 -35.02 8.05 15.86
N GLU A 452 -34.85 8.42 17.13
CA GLU A 452 -34.94 9.82 17.57
C GLU A 452 -33.85 10.70 16.94
N THR A 453 -32.62 10.17 16.74
CA THR A 453 -31.57 10.90 16.06
C THR A 453 -31.89 11.11 14.58
N LEU A 454 -32.55 10.14 13.93
CA LEU A 454 -32.93 10.21 12.52
C LEU A 454 -34.11 11.16 12.24
N GLU A 455 -34.88 11.58 13.27
CA GLU A 455 -35.95 12.57 13.15
C GLU A 455 -35.41 13.97 12.83
N VAL A 456 -34.22 14.31 13.34
CA VAL A 456 -33.58 15.61 13.03
C VAL A 456 -33.14 15.65 11.55
N ARG A 457 -33.64 16.64 10.81
CA ARG A 457 -33.43 16.71 9.34
C ARG A 457 -32.91 18.07 8.90
N PHE A 458 -31.93 18.06 8.03
CA PHE A 458 -31.45 19.23 7.29
C PHE A 458 -31.87 19.11 5.82
N LYS A 459 -32.56 20.11 5.28
CA LYS A 459 -33.14 20.04 3.91
C LYS A 459 -33.91 18.72 3.67
N GLY A 460 -34.68 18.23 4.65
CA GLY A 460 -35.46 17.00 4.59
C GLY A 460 -34.66 15.69 4.71
N LYS A 461 -33.34 15.72 4.91
CA LYS A 461 -32.45 14.55 5.03
C LYS A 461 -31.95 14.38 6.45
N SER A 462 -32.00 13.15 6.98
CA SER A 462 -31.38 12.76 8.24
C SER A 462 -29.85 12.62 8.08
N ILE A 463 -29.14 12.53 9.21
CA ILE A 463 -27.67 12.32 9.17
C ILE A 463 -27.29 11.00 8.51
N ALA A 464 -28.11 9.96 8.61
CA ALA A 464 -27.88 8.69 7.90
C ALA A 464 -28.08 8.85 6.40
N ASP A 465 -29.11 9.60 5.95
CA ASP A 465 -29.33 9.89 4.53
C ASP A 465 -28.16 10.68 3.94
N VAL A 466 -27.55 11.59 4.72
CA VAL A 466 -26.35 12.34 4.31
C VAL A 466 -25.15 11.41 4.14
N LEU A 467 -24.93 10.48 5.06
CA LEU A 467 -23.86 9.50 4.93
C LEU A 467 -24.06 8.55 3.73
N ASP A 468 -25.31 8.30 3.33
CA ASP A 468 -25.65 7.45 2.17
C ASP A 468 -25.59 8.21 0.83
N MET A 469 -25.40 9.54 0.86
CA MET A 469 -25.23 10.32 -0.37
C MET A 469 -23.88 10.00 -1.04
N THR A 470 -23.87 9.91 -2.36
CA THR A 470 -22.63 9.97 -3.13
C THR A 470 -22.00 11.35 -2.98
N ILE A 471 -20.67 11.43 -3.13
CA ILE A 471 -19.94 12.69 -3.05
C ILE A 471 -20.50 13.73 -4.04
N ASN A 472 -20.82 13.33 -5.27
CA ASN A 472 -21.43 14.23 -6.26
C ASN A 472 -22.75 14.85 -5.75
N ARG A 473 -23.65 14.04 -5.17
CA ARG A 473 -24.91 14.55 -4.59
C ARG A 473 -24.70 15.38 -3.35
N ALA A 474 -23.67 15.04 -2.55
CA ALA A 474 -23.34 15.79 -1.36
C ALA A 474 -22.76 17.18 -1.70
N VAL A 475 -22.00 17.33 -2.78
CA VAL A 475 -21.52 18.64 -3.30
C VAL A 475 -22.71 19.54 -3.63
N GLU A 476 -23.70 19.06 -4.35
CA GLU A 476 -24.92 19.80 -4.67
C GLU A 476 -25.73 20.12 -3.40
N PHE A 477 -25.88 19.15 -2.50
CA PHE A 477 -26.67 19.30 -1.29
C PHE A 477 -26.11 20.34 -0.32
N PHE A 478 -24.77 20.43 -0.21
CA PHE A 478 -24.05 21.35 0.68
C PHE A 478 -23.50 22.59 -0.02
N GLU A 479 -23.99 22.95 -1.22
CA GLU A 479 -23.52 24.11 -2.01
C GLU A 479 -23.43 25.42 -1.20
N ASN A 480 -24.40 25.63 -0.28
CA ASN A 480 -24.49 26.82 0.56
C ASN A 480 -23.83 26.64 1.96
N VAL A 481 -22.99 25.61 2.16
CA VAL A 481 -22.29 25.35 3.41
C VAL A 481 -20.78 25.22 3.12
N PRO A 482 -20.05 26.36 3.00
CA PRO A 482 -18.67 26.37 2.51
C PRO A 482 -17.69 25.49 3.29
N GLN A 483 -17.86 25.39 4.62
CA GLN A 483 -16.99 24.56 5.47
C GLN A 483 -17.06 23.06 5.12
N ILE A 484 -18.26 22.58 4.75
CA ILE A 484 -18.48 21.20 4.33
C ILE A 484 -18.12 21.06 2.85
N LEU A 485 -18.62 21.99 2.00
CA LEU A 485 -18.43 21.96 0.55
C LEU A 485 -16.95 21.86 0.15
N ASN A 486 -16.10 22.69 0.75
CA ASN A 486 -14.67 22.74 0.40
C ASN A 486 -13.98 21.37 0.60
N LYS A 487 -14.33 20.63 1.67
CA LYS A 487 -13.77 19.31 1.95
C LYS A 487 -14.33 18.23 1.03
N ILE A 488 -15.64 18.30 0.72
CA ILE A 488 -16.29 17.29 -0.16
C ILE A 488 -15.87 17.51 -1.62
N LYS A 489 -15.71 18.76 -2.05
CA LYS A 489 -15.32 19.09 -3.43
C LYS A 489 -13.96 18.51 -3.79
N VAL A 490 -13.01 18.49 -2.85
CA VAL A 490 -11.70 17.89 -3.08
C VAL A 490 -11.81 16.37 -3.33
N LEU A 491 -12.74 15.67 -2.64
CA LEU A 491 -13.03 14.26 -2.92
C LEU A 491 -13.59 14.06 -4.33
N GLN A 492 -14.42 14.98 -4.81
CA GLN A 492 -14.92 14.98 -6.18
C GLN A 492 -13.79 15.23 -7.19
N ASP A 493 -12.93 16.20 -6.90
CA ASP A 493 -11.82 16.60 -7.78
C ASP A 493 -10.80 15.46 -7.99
N VAL A 494 -10.63 14.54 -7.02
CA VAL A 494 -9.79 13.34 -7.18
C VAL A 494 -10.52 12.16 -7.85
N GLY A 495 -11.69 12.38 -8.45
CA GLY A 495 -12.44 11.35 -9.17
C GLY A 495 -13.29 10.41 -8.29
N LEU A 496 -13.51 10.74 -7.01
CA LEU A 496 -14.28 9.90 -6.08
C LEU A 496 -15.77 10.32 -5.98
N GLY A 497 -16.30 11.02 -6.98
CA GLY A 497 -17.66 11.52 -6.97
C GLY A 497 -18.74 10.46 -6.80
N TYR A 498 -18.48 9.23 -7.17
CA TYR A 498 -19.41 8.10 -7.16
C TYR A 498 -19.51 7.37 -5.81
N ILE A 499 -18.48 7.42 -4.96
CA ILE A 499 -18.51 6.75 -3.65
C ILE A 499 -19.42 7.49 -2.67
N LYS A 500 -19.94 6.78 -1.65
CA LYS A 500 -20.77 7.38 -0.62
C LYS A 500 -19.90 7.99 0.49
N LEU A 501 -20.34 9.10 1.08
CA LEU A 501 -19.66 9.74 2.22
C LEU A 501 -19.44 8.78 3.40
N GLY A 502 -20.41 7.94 3.70
CA GLY A 502 -20.39 6.95 4.79
C GLY A 502 -19.99 5.54 4.35
N GLN A 503 -19.45 5.35 3.14
CA GLN A 503 -19.00 4.05 2.66
C GLN A 503 -17.92 3.49 3.58
N SER A 504 -18.06 2.23 4.01
CA SER A 504 -17.07 1.59 4.87
C SER A 504 -15.70 1.53 4.19
N SER A 505 -14.63 1.86 4.91
CA SER A 505 -13.26 1.74 4.40
C SER A 505 -12.89 0.31 3.98
N THR A 506 -13.54 -0.69 4.56
CA THR A 506 -13.34 -2.10 4.21
C THR A 506 -13.90 -2.50 2.84
N THR A 507 -14.73 -1.64 2.25
CA THR A 507 -15.34 -1.82 0.91
C THR A 507 -14.73 -0.93 -0.15
N LEU A 508 -13.74 -0.12 0.22
CA LEU A 508 -12.99 0.71 -0.71
C LEU A 508 -11.82 -0.09 -1.29
N SER A 509 -11.55 0.09 -2.57
CA SER A 509 -10.33 -0.42 -3.20
C SER A 509 -9.08 0.28 -2.66
N GLY A 510 -7.90 -0.30 -2.89
CA GLY A 510 -6.62 0.33 -2.52
C GLY A 510 -6.47 1.72 -3.13
N GLY A 511 -6.75 1.88 -4.43
CA GLY A 511 -6.70 3.14 -5.13
C GLY A 511 -7.74 4.17 -4.65
N GLU A 512 -8.97 3.74 -4.30
CA GLU A 512 -9.97 4.63 -3.69
C GLU A 512 -9.50 5.13 -2.33
N SER A 513 -8.96 4.25 -1.48
CA SER A 513 -8.39 4.60 -0.18
C SER A 513 -7.25 5.62 -0.31
N GLN A 514 -6.35 5.40 -1.25
CA GLN A 514 -5.25 6.30 -1.55
C GLN A 514 -5.73 7.68 -2.00
N ARG A 515 -6.72 7.74 -2.89
CA ARG A 515 -7.32 9.01 -3.34
C ARG A 515 -8.05 9.76 -2.22
N VAL A 516 -8.68 9.07 -1.26
CA VAL A 516 -9.26 9.73 -0.06
C VAL A 516 -8.16 10.33 0.81
N LYS A 517 -7.01 9.64 0.98
CA LYS A 517 -5.84 10.18 1.70
C LYS A 517 -5.32 11.43 0.99
N LEU A 518 -5.12 11.36 -0.31
CA LEU A 518 -4.69 12.48 -1.14
C LEU A 518 -5.66 13.68 -1.02
N ALA A 519 -6.97 13.46 -1.14
CA ALA A 519 -7.98 14.49 -0.97
C ALA A 519 -7.91 15.16 0.41
N THR A 520 -7.64 14.39 1.46
CA THR A 520 -7.51 14.91 2.81
C THR A 520 -6.32 15.85 2.92
N GLU A 521 -5.17 15.50 2.35
CA GLU A 521 -3.99 16.38 2.34
C GLU A 521 -4.21 17.63 1.48
N LEU A 522 -4.86 17.50 0.33
CA LEU A 522 -5.23 18.62 -0.55
C LEU A 522 -6.17 19.63 0.12
N SER A 523 -7.01 19.19 1.06
CA SER A 523 -7.92 20.06 1.81
C SER A 523 -7.22 20.90 2.87
N LYS A 524 -5.96 20.59 3.22
CA LYS A 524 -5.17 21.30 4.21
C LYS A 524 -4.51 22.53 3.59
N ARG A 525 -4.10 23.48 4.45
CA ARG A 525 -3.34 24.66 4.00
C ARG A 525 -1.99 24.22 3.45
N ASP A 526 -1.69 24.68 2.28
CA ASP A 526 -0.48 24.40 1.54
C ASP A 526 0.60 25.46 1.77
N THR A 527 1.85 25.04 1.89
CA THR A 527 3.03 25.93 2.08
C THR A 527 3.85 26.10 0.81
N GLY A 528 3.61 25.26 -0.22
CA GLY A 528 4.41 25.22 -1.45
C GLY A 528 5.80 24.60 -1.27
N LYS A 529 6.07 23.93 -0.12
CA LYS A 529 7.33 23.25 0.19
C LYS A 529 7.11 21.82 0.69
N THR A 530 5.94 21.26 0.43
CA THR A 530 5.61 19.91 0.85
C THR A 530 6.12 18.91 -0.19
N LEU A 531 6.73 17.81 0.30
CA LEU A 531 7.10 16.67 -0.52
C LEU A 531 6.01 15.59 -0.37
N TYR A 532 5.38 15.23 -1.47
CA TYR A 532 4.42 14.12 -1.55
C TYR A 532 5.10 12.88 -2.13
N ILE A 533 4.91 11.74 -1.51
CA ILE A 533 5.35 10.42 -2.00
C ILE A 533 4.10 9.58 -2.25
N LEU A 534 3.94 9.09 -3.48
CA LEU A 534 2.83 8.23 -3.88
C LEU A 534 3.39 6.92 -4.46
N ASP A 535 2.87 5.81 -3.96
CA ASP A 535 3.25 4.48 -4.44
C ASP A 535 2.13 3.90 -5.31
N GLU A 536 2.42 3.71 -6.61
CA GLU A 536 1.53 3.19 -7.65
C GLU A 536 0.09 3.77 -7.60
N PRO A 537 -0.08 5.10 -7.67
CA PRO A 537 -1.38 5.72 -7.48
C PRO A 537 -2.40 5.46 -8.60
N THR A 538 -1.98 4.85 -9.70
CA THR A 538 -2.87 4.51 -10.84
C THR A 538 -3.44 3.11 -10.77
N THR A 539 -3.11 2.33 -9.74
CA THR A 539 -3.62 0.97 -9.54
C THR A 539 -5.16 0.95 -9.55
N GLY A 540 -5.74 0.08 -10.40
CA GLY A 540 -7.19 -0.08 -10.53
C GLY A 540 -7.91 1.14 -11.12
N LEU A 541 -7.21 2.00 -11.87
CA LEU A 541 -7.79 3.18 -12.51
C LEU A 541 -7.99 2.99 -14.01
N HIS A 542 -9.19 3.35 -14.48
CA HIS A 542 -9.43 3.55 -15.89
C HIS A 542 -8.65 4.78 -16.42
N PHE A 543 -8.34 4.83 -17.71
CA PHE A 543 -7.60 5.93 -18.36
C PHE A 543 -8.13 7.33 -18.02
N GLU A 544 -9.47 7.51 -17.96
CA GLU A 544 -10.07 8.78 -17.57
C GLU A 544 -9.79 9.15 -16.10
N ASP A 545 -9.79 8.19 -15.20
CA ASP A 545 -9.45 8.43 -13.80
C ASP A 545 -7.97 8.80 -13.63
N ILE A 546 -7.08 8.20 -14.44
CA ILE A 546 -5.66 8.57 -14.51
C ILE A 546 -5.52 10.02 -14.96
N ARG A 547 -6.25 10.44 -16.02
CA ARG A 547 -6.24 11.83 -16.49
C ARG A 547 -6.66 12.81 -15.39
N VAL A 548 -7.72 12.48 -14.66
CA VAL A 548 -8.22 13.29 -13.53
C VAL A 548 -7.17 13.36 -12.41
N LEU A 549 -6.60 12.22 -12.01
CA LEU A 549 -5.57 12.15 -10.97
C LEU A 549 -4.34 13.00 -11.36
N MET A 550 -3.86 12.87 -12.60
CA MET A 550 -2.73 13.66 -13.10
C MET A 550 -3.01 15.16 -13.07
N GLY A 551 -4.24 15.57 -13.37
CA GLY A 551 -4.68 16.96 -13.24
C GLY A 551 -4.55 17.48 -11.79
N VAL A 552 -4.84 16.62 -10.81
CA VAL A 552 -4.71 16.96 -9.38
C VAL A 552 -3.24 17.04 -8.96
N LEU A 553 -2.41 16.06 -9.34
CA LEU A 553 -0.98 16.05 -9.03
C LEU A 553 -0.27 17.26 -9.65
N ASN A 554 -0.60 17.61 -10.89
CA ASN A 554 -0.07 18.80 -11.54
C ASN A 554 -0.43 20.09 -10.78
N LYS A 555 -1.67 20.24 -10.30
CA LYS A 555 -2.08 21.38 -9.47
C LYS A 555 -1.27 21.48 -8.16
N LEU A 556 -0.88 20.36 -7.55
CA LEU A 556 0.01 20.36 -6.38
C LEU A 556 1.38 20.90 -6.73
N VAL A 557 1.97 20.44 -7.83
CA VAL A 557 3.29 20.88 -8.29
C VAL A 557 3.25 22.35 -8.69
N ASP A 558 2.19 22.81 -9.36
CA ASP A 558 2.01 24.22 -9.76
C ASP A 558 1.96 25.19 -8.57
N LYS A 559 1.59 24.71 -7.39
CA LYS A 559 1.66 25.45 -6.13
C LYS A 559 3.06 25.50 -5.49
N GLY A 560 4.06 24.89 -6.12
CA GLY A 560 5.45 24.86 -5.66
C GLY A 560 5.88 23.60 -4.94
N ASN A 561 4.96 22.64 -4.70
CA ASN A 561 5.27 21.39 -4.03
C ASN A 561 6.07 20.45 -4.93
N THR A 562 6.66 19.42 -4.32
CA THR A 562 7.33 18.33 -5.03
C THR A 562 6.49 17.07 -4.89
N VAL A 563 6.32 16.36 -5.98
CA VAL A 563 5.57 15.09 -6.00
C VAL A 563 6.48 14.00 -6.56
N ILE A 564 6.75 12.97 -5.75
CA ILE A 564 7.45 11.75 -6.17
C ILE A 564 6.40 10.66 -6.34
N VAL A 565 6.40 10.02 -7.49
CA VAL A 565 5.48 8.92 -7.82
C VAL A 565 6.30 7.71 -8.22
N ILE A 566 6.10 6.57 -7.55
CA ILE A 566 6.61 5.29 -8.03
C ILE A 566 5.56 4.76 -9.01
N GLU A 567 5.94 4.53 -10.27
CA GLU A 567 4.97 4.14 -11.29
C GLU A 567 5.54 3.29 -12.43
N HIS A 568 4.64 2.47 -12.98
CA HIS A 568 4.87 1.66 -14.17
C HIS A 568 4.00 2.09 -15.36
N ASN A 569 2.94 2.87 -15.10
CA ASN A 569 2.01 3.34 -16.11
C ASN A 569 2.65 4.41 -17.00
N LEU A 570 2.72 4.13 -18.31
CA LEU A 570 3.36 5.01 -19.28
C LEU A 570 2.66 6.37 -19.42
N ASP A 571 1.33 6.44 -19.19
CA ASP A 571 0.59 7.70 -19.21
C ASP A 571 1.05 8.65 -18.09
N VAL A 572 1.45 8.12 -16.94
CA VAL A 572 2.04 8.91 -15.85
C VAL A 572 3.49 9.27 -16.14
N ILE A 573 4.28 8.27 -16.57
CA ILE A 573 5.71 8.43 -16.84
C ILE A 573 5.94 9.53 -17.90
N LYS A 574 5.17 9.53 -19.00
CA LYS A 574 5.29 10.56 -20.05
C LYS A 574 4.87 11.96 -19.61
N MET A 575 4.10 12.09 -18.53
CA MET A 575 3.68 13.38 -17.97
C MET A 575 4.66 13.97 -16.95
N ALA A 576 5.60 13.17 -16.44
CA ALA A 576 6.56 13.61 -15.41
C ALA A 576 7.45 14.76 -15.91
N ASP A 577 7.87 15.63 -15.00
CA ASP A 577 8.89 16.65 -15.28
C ASP A 577 10.30 16.06 -15.19
N TYR A 578 10.45 14.99 -14.41
CA TYR A 578 11.73 14.32 -14.18
C TYR A 578 11.50 12.84 -13.92
N ILE A 579 12.33 11.99 -14.50
CA ILE A 579 12.29 10.54 -14.35
C ILE A 579 13.57 10.08 -13.66
N ILE A 580 13.44 9.07 -12.81
CA ILE A 580 14.52 8.30 -12.19
C ILE A 580 14.25 6.84 -12.57
N ASP A 581 15.07 6.28 -13.48
CA ASP A 581 14.89 4.91 -13.99
C ASP A 581 15.87 3.95 -13.33
N MET A 582 15.32 2.96 -12.61
CA MET A 582 16.07 1.96 -11.85
C MET A 582 16.12 0.62 -12.57
N GLY A 583 17.24 -0.08 -12.48
CA GLY A 583 17.41 -1.37 -13.15
C GLY A 583 18.81 -1.96 -13.01
N PRO A 584 19.31 -2.68 -14.06
CA PRO A 584 18.61 -3.04 -15.32
C PRO A 584 17.56 -4.14 -15.16
N GLU A 585 17.76 -5.06 -14.21
CA GLU A 585 16.89 -6.19 -13.91
C GLU A 585 16.30 -6.09 -12.51
N GLY A 586 15.54 -7.10 -12.07
CA GLY A 586 15.10 -7.26 -10.68
C GLY A 586 16.15 -7.96 -9.81
N GLY A 587 15.96 -7.94 -8.49
CA GLY A 587 16.78 -8.64 -7.51
C GLY A 587 18.25 -8.24 -7.56
N LYS A 588 19.17 -9.21 -7.53
CA LYS A 588 20.64 -8.98 -7.56
C LYS A 588 21.10 -8.31 -8.85
N GLY A 589 20.39 -8.53 -9.95
CA GLY A 589 20.66 -7.90 -11.24
C GLY A 589 20.20 -6.44 -11.34
N GLY A 590 19.48 -5.95 -10.35
CA GLY A 590 18.97 -4.57 -10.27
C GLY A 590 19.79 -3.66 -9.38
N GLY A 591 19.13 -2.65 -8.86
CA GLY A 591 19.69 -1.75 -7.85
C GLY A 591 20.61 -0.65 -8.37
N GLU A 592 20.61 -0.39 -9.68
CA GLU A 592 21.41 0.65 -10.31
C GLU A 592 20.51 1.79 -10.82
N LEU A 593 21.03 3.02 -10.77
CA LEU A 593 20.43 4.15 -11.45
C LEU A 593 20.87 4.12 -12.93
N LEU A 594 19.94 3.83 -13.84
CA LEU A 594 20.26 3.66 -15.27
C LEU A 594 20.23 4.96 -16.04
N SER A 595 19.20 5.77 -15.80
CA SER A 595 19.03 7.05 -16.45
C SER A 595 18.15 7.96 -15.61
N TYR A 596 18.32 9.26 -15.77
CA TYR A 596 17.52 10.29 -15.12
C TYR A 596 17.46 11.53 -16.01
N GLY A 597 16.46 12.36 -15.78
CA GLY A 597 16.25 13.58 -16.57
C GLY A 597 14.80 13.74 -16.99
N THR A 598 14.55 14.56 -17.98
CA THR A 598 13.22 14.69 -18.59
C THR A 598 12.81 13.41 -19.33
N PRO A 599 11.52 13.15 -19.54
CA PRO A 599 11.09 11.99 -20.33
C PRO A 599 11.76 11.88 -21.69
N GLU A 600 12.00 13.01 -22.36
CA GLU A 600 12.64 13.09 -23.67
C GLU A 600 14.14 12.73 -23.62
N GLU A 601 14.80 13.03 -22.50
CA GLU A 601 16.21 12.66 -22.26
C GLU A 601 16.31 11.17 -21.92
N VAL A 602 15.46 10.67 -21.04
CA VAL A 602 15.43 9.24 -20.67
C VAL A 602 15.08 8.37 -21.87
N ALA A 603 14.14 8.78 -22.73
CA ALA A 603 13.79 8.05 -23.95
C ALA A 603 14.99 7.82 -24.90
N LYS A 604 16.02 8.67 -24.84
CA LYS A 604 17.26 8.51 -25.62
C LYS A 604 18.28 7.55 -25.00
N SER A 605 18.08 7.16 -23.74
CA SER A 605 19.01 6.25 -23.06
C SER A 605 19.07 4.89 -23.76
N PRO A 606 20.28 4.33 -23.96
CA PRO A 606 20.41 2.96 -24.46
C PRO A 606 20.26 1.90 -23.37
N LYS A 607 20.18 2.32 -22.09
CA LYS A 607 20.14 1.43 -20.93
C LYS A 607 18.72 1.25 -20.42
N GLY A 608 18.39 0.03 -19.98
CA GLY A 608 17.09 -0.29 -19.38
C GLY A 608 15.99 -0.57 -20.40
N TYR A 609 14.81 -0.88 -19.90
CA TYR A 609 13.65 -1.23 -20.71
C TYR A 609 12.68 -0.05 -20.87
N THR A 610 12.54 0.79 -19.84
CA THR A 610 11.66 1.97 -19.85
C THR A 610 11.88 2.89 -21.05
N PRO A 611 13.13 3.21 -21.47
CA PRO A 611 13.36 4.10 -22.61
C PRO A 611 12.76 3.61 -23.94
N LYS A 612 12.68 2.30 -24.15
CA LYS A 612 12.09 1.71 -25.37
C LYS A 612 10.59 2.03 -25.45
N PHE A 613 9.84 1.72 -24.41
CA PHE A 613 8.40 1.96 -24.36
C PHE A 613 8.06 3.46 -24.35
N LEU A 614 8.89 4.25 -23.65
CA LEU A 614 8.69 5.69 -23.56
C LEU A 614 8.91 6.39 -24.92
N ARG A 615 9.83 5.91 -25.76
CA ARG A 615 10.01 6.40 -27.14
C ARG A 615 8.74 6.23 -27.97
N GLU A 616 8.15 5.04 -27.90
CA GLU A 616 6.90 4.74 -28.62
C GLU A 616 5.76 5.67 -28.18
N GLU A 617 5.61 5.91 -26.86
CA GLU A 617 4.60 6.80 -26.30
C GLU A 617 4.83 8.29 -26.61
N LEU A 618 6.09 8.72 -26.70
CA LEU A 618 6.44 10.12 -27.06
C LEU A 618 6.46 10.35 -28.58
N GLY A 619 6.37 9.30 -29.39
CA GLY A 619 6.45 9.39 -30.86
C GLY A 619 7.85 9.78 -31.35
N LEU A 620 8.93 9.36 -30.67
CA LEU A 620 10.34 9.66 -30.98
C LEU A 620 11.04 8.54 -31.73
#